data_956509168382c23fe5fd39390ee1eedb
#
_entry.id   956509168382c23fe5fd39390ee1eedb
#
_cell.length_a   1.000
_cell.length_b   1.000
_cell.length_c   1.000
_cell.angle_alpha   90.00
_cell.angle_beta   90.00
_cell.angle_gamma   90.00
#
_symmetry.space_group_name_H-M   'P 1'
#
loop_
_entity.id
_entity.type
_entity.pdbx_description
1 polymer ?
#
loop_
_entity_poly.entity_id
_entity_poly.type
_entity_poly.pdbx_seq_one_letter_code
_entity_poly.pdbx_strand_id
1 'polypeptide(L)'
;MSGEESLLAKTGLQFFGRMSASVTHEIKNALAIINENAGLLEDIVLMSEKGLDVSPERLQHLSRVVDAQVKRADTVVRMMNHFSHSIDHFVDPVDLTQVAIDVCDLFDRLLQMRGVTLETILPPAPVVITASRFYLQNLLWCCLDWATSAGSEKRTISLAPEKTENGARVRLAYLTDLDKGALGLFPSPQEDTLLAALGARLDISVADGEIIISFIREP
;
A
#
# COMPACT_ATOMS: atom_id res chain seq x y z
N MET A 1 11.54 -2.83 -28.64
CA MET A 1 11.61 -2.73 -27.15
C MET A 1 12.92 -3.33 -26.71
N SER A 2 13.71 -2.59 -25.94
CA SER A 2 14.90 -3.13 -25.29
C SER A 2 14.50 -4.19 -24.25
N GLY A 3 15.43 -5.07 -23.85
CA GLY A 3 15.17 -6.05 -22.81
C GLY A 3 14.72 -5.40 -21.48
N GLU A 4 15.28 -4.23 -21.17
CA GLU A 4 14.95 -3.44 -19.97
C GLU A 4 13.53 -2.84 -20.04
N GLU A 5 13.11 -2.28 -21.17
CA GLU A 5 11.73 -1.81 -21.37
C GLU A 5 10.69 -2.94 -21.19
N SER A 6 11.01 -4.12 -21.71
CA SER A 6 10.15 -5.30 -21.55
C SER A 6 10.06 -5.74 -20.09
N LEU A 7 11.18 -5.70 -19.36
CA LEU A 7 11.23 -6.05 -17.94
C LEU A 7 10.45 -5.03 -17.10
N LEU A 8 10.63 -3.74 -17.35
CA LEU A 8 9.92 -2.65 -16.67
C LEU A 8 8.40 -2.77 -16.86
N ALA A 9 7.96 -2.99 -18.11
CA ALA A 9 6.53 -3.18 -18.41
C ALA A 9 5.95 -4.42 -17.71
N LYS A 10 6.68 -5.54 -17.70
CA LYS A 10 6.28 -6.76 -17.00
C LYS A 10 6.16 -6.54 -15.49
N THR A 11 7.15 -5.89 -14.88
CA THR A 11 7.16 -5.58 -13.44
C THR A 11 5.99 -4.68 -13.08
N GLY A 12 5.72 -3.64 -13.88
CA GLY A 12 4.56 -2.77 -13.69
C GLY A 12 3.24 -3.52 -13.79
N LEU A 13 3.07 -4.38 -14.78
CA LEU A 13 1.85 -5.17 -14.94
C LEU A 13 1.63 -6.16 -13.78
N GLN A 14 2.70 -6.79 -13.29
CA GLN A 14 2.62 -7.68 -12.12
C GLN A 14 2.23 -6.93 -10.86
N PHE A 15 2.80 -5.74 -10.64
CA PHE A 15 2.44 -4.88 -9.52
C PHE A 15 0.98 -4.44 -9.61
N PHE A 16 0.53 -3.93 -10.76
CA PHE A 16 -0.86 -3.54 -10.98
C PHE A 16 -1.83 -4.71 -10.73
N GLY A 17 -1.48 -5.90 -11.22
CA GLY A 17 -2.28 -7.11 -10.99
C GLY A 17 -2.39 -7.48 -9.50
N ARG A 18 -1.31 -7.37 -8.74
CA ARG A 18 -1.32 -7.63 -7.27
C ARG A 18 -2.20 -6.63 -6.54
N MET A 19 -2.08 -5.34 -6.84
CA MET A 19 -2.89 -4.29 -6.20
C MET A 19 -4.37 -4.46 -6.55
N SER A 20 -4.70 -4.72 -7.82
CA SER A 20 -6.06 -4.98 -8.26
C SER A 20 -6.68 -6.19 -7.55
N ALA A 21 -5.92 -7.28 -7.38
CA ALA A 21 -6.38 -8.46 -6.67
C ALA A 21 -6.63 -8.18 -5.18
N SER A 22 -5.75 -7.42 -4.51
CA SER A 22 -5.91 -7.01 -3.11
C SER A 22 -7.17 -6.18 -2.92
N VAL A 23 -7.34 -5.12 -3.73
CA VAL A 23 -8.50 -4.23 -3.70
C VAL A 23 -9.81 -5.00 -3.96
N THR A 24 -9.83 -5.86 -4.98
CA THR A 24 -11.00 -6.68 -5.30
C THR A 24 -11.40 -7.58 -4.13
N HIS A 25 -10.43 -8.15 -3.45
CA HIS A 25 -10.68 -8.96 -2.27
C HIS A 25 -11.27 -8.15 -1.10
N GLU A 26 -10.80 -6.92 -0.90
CA GLU A 26 -11.34 -6.02 0.13
C GLU A 26 -12.81 -5.63 -0.14
N ILE A 27 -13.11 -5.28 -1.39
CA ILE A 27 -14.48 -4.98 -1.80
C ILE A 27 -15.38 -6.20 -1.58
N LYS A 28 -14.93 -7.41 -1.98
CA LYS A 28 -15.68 -8.64 -1.75
C LYS A 28 -15.95 -8.89 -0.27
N ASN A 29 -15.00 -8.63 0.61
CA ASN A 29 -15.20 -8.79 2.06
C ASN A 29 -16.24 -7.80 2.58
N ALA A 30 -16.17 -6.53 2.19
CA ALA A 30 -17.18 -5.55 2.60
C ALA A 30 -18.58 -5.94 2.13
N LEU A 31 -18.70 -6.36 0.86
CA LEU A 31 -19.97 -6.84 0.29
C LEU A 31 -20.49 -8.11 0.98
N ALA A 32 -19.62 -9.04 1.38
CA ALA A 32 -20.03 -10.23 2.12
C ALA A 32 -20.64 -9.88 3.48
N ILE A 33 -20.02 -8.96 4.22
CA ILE A 33 -20.55 -8.49 5.51
C ILE A 33 -21.88 -7.73 5.32
N ILE A 34 -22.01 -6.92 4.28
CA ILE A 34 -23.26 -6.23 3.93
C ILE A 34 -24.36 -7.26 3.66
N ASN A 35 -24.07 -8.27 2.83
CA ASN A 35 -25.03 -9.31 2.48
C ASN A 35 -25.47 -10.15 3.70
N GLU A 36 -24.52 -10.51 4.58
CA GLU A 36 -24.85 -11.20 5.84
C GLU A 36 -25.79 -10.36 6.72
N ASN A 37 -25.53 -9.06 6.88
CA ASN A 37 -26.36 -8.18 7.66
C ASN A 37 -27.73 -7.92 7.00
N ALA A 38 -27.81 -7.93 5.66
CA ALA A 38 -29.09 -7.90 4.96
C ALA A 38 -29.93 -9.15 5.23
N GLY A 39 -29.34 -10.34 5.24
CA GLY A 39 -30.01 -11.57 5.65
C GLY A 39 -30.51 -11.55 7.10
N LEU A 40 -29.72 -10.99 8.02
CA LEU A 40 -30.16 -10.79 9.40
C LEU A 40 -31.34 -9.81 9.52
N LEU A 41 -31.43 -8.80 8.66
CA LEU A 41 -32.59 -7.90 8.59
C LEU A 41 -33.83 -8.64 8.09
N GLU A 42 -33.72 -9.53 7.09
CA GLU A 42 -34.84 -10.37 6.62
C GLU A 42 -35.35 -11.28 7.74
N ASP A 43 -34.44 -11.91 8.51
CA ASP A 43 -34.82 -12.73 9.67
C ASP A 43 -35.59 -11.91 10.73
N ILE A 44 -35.16 -10.67 10.98
CA ILE A 44 -35.85 -9.76 11.92
C ILE A 44 -37.26 -9.42 11.43
N VAL A 45 -37.41 -9.18 10.12
CA VAL A 45 -38.78 -8.96 9.55
C VAL A 45 -39.67 -10.16 9.76
N LEU A 46 -39.18 -11.38 9.47
CA LEU A 46 -39.93 -12.63 9.70
C LEU A 46 -40.25 -12.86 11.16
N MET A 47 -39.38 -12.47 12.09
CA MET A 47 -39.68 -12.53 13.54
C MET A 47 -40.81 -11.57 13.93
N SER A 48 -40.77 -10.34 13.42
CA SER A 48 -41.79 -9.32 13.65
C SER A 48 -43.16 -9.76 13.12
N GLU A 49 -43.22 -10.37 11.94
CA GLU A 49 -44.45 -10.92 11.36
C GLU A 49 -45.06 -12.03 12.21
N LYS A 50 -44.25 -12.78 12.96
CA LYS A 50 -44.67 -13.80 13.92
C LYS A 50 -45.02 -13.22 15.28
N GLY A 51 -45.03 -11.91 15.44
CA GLY A 51 -45.37 -11.21 16.68
C GLY A 51 -44.27 -11.27 17.75
N LEU A 52 -43.03 -11.62 17.37
CA LEU A 52 -41.89 -11.59 18.27
C LEU A 52 -41.37 -10.16 18.40
N ASP A 53 -40.95 -9.80 19.61
CA ASP A 53 -40.42 -8.47 19.88
C ASP A 53 -39.04 -8.26 19.20
N VAL A 54 -38.90 -7.13 18.56
CA VAL A 54 -37.68 -6.75 17.84
C VAL A 54 -37.02 -5.57 18.54
N SER A 55 -35.82 -5.78 19.06
CA SER A 55 -35.08 -4.74 19.76
C SER A 55 -34.62 -3.65 18.78
N PRO A 56 -34.93 -2.37 19.03
CA PRO A 56 -34.42 -1.25 18.24
C PRO A 56 -32.89 -1.16 18.22
N GLU A 57 -32.22 -1.56 19.30
CA GLU A 57 -30.79 -1.57 19.44
C GLU A 57 -30.13 -2.53 18.42
N ARG A 58 -30.79 -3.67 18.17
CA ARG A 58 -30.34 -4.65 17.17
C ARG A 58 -30.42 -4.09 15.78
N LEU A 59 -31.50 -3.40 15.43
CA LEU A 59 -31.65 -2.72 14.13
C LEU A 59 -30.60 -1.61 13.94
N GLN A 60 -30.38 -0.81 14.98
CA GLN A 60 -29.35 0.22 14.97
C GLN A 60 -27.95 -0.36 14.82
N HIS A 61 -27.66 -1.51 15.43
CA HIS A 61 -26.38 -2.18 15.28
C HIS A 61 -26.16 -2.63 13.83
N LEU A 62 -27.13 -3.33 13.22
CA LEU A 62 -27.06 -3.78 11.83
C LEU A 62 -26.88 -2.60 10.88
N SER A 63 -27.65 -1.52 11.06
CA SER A 63 -27.53 -0.31 10.26
C SER A 63 -26.11 0.29 10.33
N ARG A 64 -25.53 0.38 11.54
CA ARG A 64 -24.15 0.88 11.72
C ARG A 64 -23.10 -0.01 11.06
N VAL A 65 -23.26 -1.33 11.14
CA VAL A 65 -22.35 -2.29 10.50
C VAL A 65 -22.39 -2.11 8.99
N VAL A 66 -23.60 -2.06 8.40
CA VAL A 66 -23.76 -1.86 6.95
C VAL A 66 -23.15 -0.53 6.52
N ASP A 67 -23.46 0.59 7.21
CA ASP A 67 -22.90 1.91 6.88
C ASP A 67 -21.36 1.92 6.94
N ALA A 68 -20.79 1.27 7.96
CA ALA A 68 -19.34 1.15 8.08
C ALA A 68 -18.71 0.38 6.89
N GLN A 69 -19.35 -0.71 6.44
CA GLN A 69 -18.85 -1.47 5.29
C GLN A 69 -19.01 -0.73 3.97
N VAL A 70 -20.11 0.01 3.78
CA VAL A 70 -20.29 0.86 2.59
C VAL A 70 -19.20 1.94 2.52
N LYS A 71 -18.93 2.63 3.64
CA LYS A 71 -17.84 3.63 3.71
C LYS A 71 -16.47 3.01 3.44
N ARG A 72 -16.24 1.82 3.98
CA ARG A 72 -14.98 1.08 3.71
C ARG A 72 -14.84 0.75 2.23
N ALA A 73 -15.87 0.20 1.59
CA ALA A 73 -15.85 -0.13 0.18
C ALA A 73 -15.63 1.11 -0.70
N ASP A 74 -16.29 2.23 -0.39
CA ASP A 74 -16.11 3.51 -1.08
C ASP A 74 -14.66 4.03 -0.97
N THR A 75 -14.05 3.94 0.22
CA THR A 75 -12.64 4.30 0.43
C THR A 75 -11.71 3.44 -0.44
N VAL A 76 -11.93 2.13 -0.46
CA VAL A 76 -11.12 1.19 -1.25
C VAL A 76 -11.26 1.47 -2.75
N VAL A 77 -12.47 1.78 -3.23
CA VAL A 77 -12.71 2.14 -4.64
C VAL A 77 -12.00 3.45 -5.00
N ARG A 78 -12.07 4.48 -4.14
CA ARG A 78 -11.36 5.76 -4.38
C ARG A 78 -9.85 5.57 -4.43
N MET A 79 -9.30 4.78 -3.52
CA MET A 79 -7.89 4.44 -3.48
C MET A 79 -7.45 3.72 -4.77
N MET A 80 -8.22 2.74 -5.23
CA MET A 80 -7.93 2.04 -6.49
C MET A 80 -8.02 2.98 -7.70
N ASN A 81 -8.99 3.88 -7.72
CA ASN A 81 -9.12 4.87 -8.78
C ASN A 81 -7.89 5.80 -8.81
N HIS A 82 -7.45 6.31 -7.65
CA HIS A 82 -6.24 7.12 -7.53
C HIS A 82 -4.98 6.37 -7.97
N PHE A 83 -4.85 5.12 -7.55
CA PHE A 83 -3.76 4.24 -7.98
C PHE A 83 -3.78 4.01 -9.50
N SER A 84 -4.93 3.73 -10.09
CA SER A 84 -5.07 3.51 -11.54
C SER A 84 -4.63 4.73 -12.35
N HIS A 85 -4.94 5.94 -11.88
CA HIS A 85 -4.52 7.19 -12.54
C HIS A 85 -3.03 7.52 -12.34
N SER A 86 -2.31 6.82 -11.47
CA SER A 86 -0.88 7.02 -11.32
C SER A 86 -0.05 6.61 -12.55
N ILE A 87 -0.68 5.91 -13.50
CA ILE A 87 -0.08 5.45 -14.76
C ILE A 87 -0.23 6.48 -15.89
N ASP A 88 -1.17 7.41 -15.78
CA ASP A 88 -1.56 8.32 -16.88
C ASP A 88 -0.42 9.26 -17.29
N HIS A 89 0.46 9.59 -16.34
CA HIS A 89 1.60 10.48 -16.57
C HIS A 89 2.91 9.79 -16.16
N PHE A 90 3.82 9.68 -17.13
CA PHE A 90 5.07 8.95 -16.94
C PHE A 90 6.04 9.68 -16.02
N VAL A 91 6.07 11.01 -16.07
CA VAL A 91 6.97 11.87 -15.26
C VAL A 91 6.24 13.15 -14.92
N ASP A 92 5.94 13.34 -13.66
CA ASP A 92 5.26 14.52 -13.12
C ASP A 92 5.93 14.99 -11.81
N PRO A 93 5.66 16.22 -11.34
CA PRO A 93 5.95 16.59 -9.96
C PRO A 93 5.18 15.70 -8.99
N VAL A 94 5.89 14.94 -8.18
CA VAL A 94 5.35 13.98 -7.21
C VAL A 94 5.71 14.42 -5.80
N ASP A 95 4.70 14.63 -4.95
CA ASP A 95 4.91 14.85 -3.53
C ASP A 95 5.11 13.49 -2.82
N LEU A 96 6.32 13.25 -2.35
CA LEU A 96 6.69 12.04 -1.61
C LEU A 96 5.88 11.87 -0.33
N THR A 97 5.41 12.97 0.27
CA THR A 97 4.54 12.96 1.45
C THR A 97 3.20 12.30 1.13
N GLN A 98 2.60 12.69 0.01
CA GLN A 98 1.36 12.09 -0.45
C GLN A 98 1.56 10.64 -0.90
N VAL A 99 2.68 10.33 -1.57
CA VAL A 99 2.99 8.94 -1.95
C VAL A 99 3.14 8.05 -0.72
N ALA A 100 3.75 8.53 0.36
CA ALA A 100 3.89 7.77 1.59
C ALA A 100 2.51 7.44 2.22
N ILE A 101 1.59 8.40 2.23
CA ILE A 101 0.21 8.19 2.69
C ILE A 101 -0.49 7.15 1.82
N ASP A 102 -0.45 7.33 0.49
CA ASP A 102 -1.10 6.41 -0.46
C ASP A 102 -0.54 4.98 -0.37
N VAL A 103 0.76 4.85 -0.15
CA VAL A 103 1.43 3.54 0.03
C VAL A 103 0.96 2.87 1.31
N CYS A 104 0.82 3.63 2.43
CA CYS A 104 0.27 3.08 3.66
C CYS A 104 -1.15 2.57 3.43
N ASP A 105 -2.01 3.36 2.82
CA ASP A 105 -3.39 2.98 2.57
C ASP A 105 -3.51 1.78 1.62
N LEU A 106 -2.72 1.77 0.53
CA LEU A 106 -2.78 0.74 -0.51
C LEU A 106 -2.23 -0.62 -0.04
N PHE A 107 -1.19 -0.59 0.81
CA PHE A 107 -0.48 -1.80 1.22
C PHE A 107 -0.89 -2.31 2.60
N ASP A 108 -1.66 -1.52 3.38
CA ASP A 108 -2.03 -1.81 4.76
C ASP A 108 -2.49 -3.26 4.93
N ARG A 109 -3.47 -3.68 4.13
CA ARG A 109 -3.99 -5.05 4.23
C ARG A 109 -2.92 -6.13 3.93
N LEU A 110 -2.13 -5.94 2.86
CA LEU A 110 -1.13 -6.93 2.46
C LEU A 110 -0.06 -7.09 3.54
N LEU A 111 0.27 -6.01 4.23
CA LEU A 111 1.22 -5.98 5.31
C LEU A 111 0.62 -6.52 6.62
N GLN A 112 -0.63 -6.18 6.93
CA GLN A 112 -1.35 -6.73 8.09
C GLN A 112 -1.46 -8.26 8.05
N MET A 113 -1.65 -8.86 6.87
CA MET A 113 -1.63 -10.32 6.70
C MET A 113 -0.27 -10.95 7.07
N ARG A 114 0.79 -10.16 7.10
CA ARG A 114 2.14 -10.53 7.53
C ARG A 114 2.48 -10.06 8.95
N GLY A 115 1.51 -9.53 9.69
CA GLY A 115 1.72 -8.97 11.02
C GLY A 115 2.47 -7.65 11.03
N VAL A 116 2.53 -6.94 9.91
CA VAL A 116 3.25 -5.66 9.78
C VAL A 116 2.27 -4.51 9.76
N THR A 117 2.56 -3.48 10.55
CA THR A 117 1.91 -2.16 10.51
C THR A 117 2.86 -1.17 9.84
N LEU A 118 2.36 -0.41 8.89
CA LEU A 118 3.13 0.65 8.24
C LEU A 118 2.67 2.01 8.78
N GLU A 119 3.62 2.82 9.22
CA GLU A 119 3.37 4.16 9.74
C GLU A 119 4.13 5.21 8.94
N THR A 120 3.51 6.37 8.70
CA THR A 120 4.17 7.48 8.03
C THR A 120 4.76 8.46 9.04
N ILE A 121 6.01 8.83 8.85
CA ILE A 121 6.64 9.96 9.53
C ILE A 121 6.69 11.12 8.54
N LEU A 122 5.70 12.01 8.63
CA LEU A 122 5.55 13.10 7.67
C LEU A 122 6.48 14.27 7.97
N PRO A 123 7.14 14.83 6.93
CA PRO A 123 7.94 16.04 7.09
C PRO A 123 7.05 17.27 7.31
N PRO A 124 7.59 18.37 7.86
CA PRO A 124 6.83 19.59 8.12
C PRO A 124 6.38 20.34 6.85
N ALA A 125 6.93 19.98 5.69
CA ALA A 125 6.60 20.58 4.40
C ALA A 125 6.65 19.51 3.30
N PRO A 126 5.88 19.66 2.22
CA PRO A 126 5.89 18.74 1.09
C PRO A 126 7.29 18.54 0.50
N VAL A 127 7.63 17.31 0.15
CA VAL A 127 8.89 16.94 -0.49
C VAL A 127 8.60 16.52 -1.93
N VAL A 128 8.82 17.43 -2.86
CA VAL A 128 8.46 17.23 -4.27
C VAL A 128 9.68 16.83 -5.09
N ILE A 129 9.53 15.77 -5.87
CA ILE A 129 10.48 15.30 -6.88
C ILE A 129 9.79 15.21 -8.23
N THR A 130 10.57 15.06 -9.31
CA THR A 130 10.06 14.77 -10.66
C THR A 130 10.30 13.29 -10.95
N ALA A 131 9.22 12.49 -11.00
CA ALA A 131 9.32 11.03 -11.13
C ALA A 131 8.02 10.41 -11.63
N SER A 132 8.04 9.12 -11.95
CA SER A 132 6.84 8.32 -12.13
C SER A 132 6.29 7.89 -10.78
N ARG A 133 5.09 8.37 -10.43
CA ARG A 133 4.40 7.96 -9.20
C ARG A 133 4.16 6.44 -9.15
N PHE A 134 3.76 5.85 -10.25
CA PHE A 134 3.51 4.42 -10.37
C PHE A 134 4.77 3.58 -10.10
N TYR A 135 5.88 3.92 -10.73
CA TYR A 135 7.14 3.18 -10.51
C TYR A 135 7.69 3.38 -9.11
N LEU A 136 7.49 4.55 -8.51
CA LEU A 136 7.87 4.80 -7.13
C LEU A 136 7.06 3.93 -6.16
N GLN A 137 5.74 3.85 -6.32
CA GLN A 137 4.88 2.95 -5.53
C GLN A 137 5.27 1.49 -5.72
N ASN A 138 5.60 1.08 -6.95
CA ASN A 138 6.06 -0.27 -7.24
C ASN A 138 7.39 -0.58 -6.52
N LEU A 139 8.36 0.32 -6.58
CA LEU A 139 9.64 0.16 -5.89
C LEU A 139 9.46 0.07 -4.36
N LEU A 140 8.64 0.93 -3.78
CA LEU A 140 8.31 0.90 -2.35
C LEU A 140 7.65 -0.42 -1.96
N TRP A 141 6.75 -0.94 -2.81
CA TRP A 141 6.18 -2.26 -2.61
C TRP A 141 7.25 -3.37 -2.64
N CYS A 142 8.16 -3.35 -3.62
CA CYS A 142 9.24 -4.33 -3.70
C CYS A 142 10.12 -4.30 -2.45
N CYS A 143 10.47 -3.12 -1.94
CA CYS A 143 11.23 -2.97 -0.71
C CYS A 143 10.49 -3.56 0.51
N LEU A 144 9.19 -3.26 0.65
CA LEU A 144 8.36 -3.77 1.74
C LEU A 144 8.11 -5.27 1.62
N ASP A 145 7.83 -5.76 0.41
CA ASP A 145 7.62 -7.18 0.12
C ASP A 145 8.86 -7.99 0.50
N TRP A 146 10.02 -7.52 0.10
CA TRP A 146 11.30 -8.14 0.45
C TRP A 146 11.58 -8.07 1.96
N ALA A 147 11.49 -6.90 2.57
CA ALA A 147 11.79 -6.69 3.99
C ALA A 147 10.83 -7.46 4.92
N THR A 148 9.62 -7.78 4.46
CA THR A 148 8.60 -8.47 5.26
C THR A 148 8.47 -9.96 4.94
N SER A 149 9.16 -10.47 3.92
CA SER A 149 9.08 -11.88 3.52
C SER A 149 9.75 -12.83 4.51
N ALA A 150 10.72 -12.36 5.30
CA ALA A 150 11.57 -13.17 6.17
C ALA A 150 11.11 -13.25 7.64
N GLY A 151 10.06 -12.52 8.08
CA GLY A 151 9.69 -12.44 9.48
C GLY A 151 8.23 -12.80 9.76
N SER A 152 7.99 -13.44 10.92
CA SER A 152 6.65 -13.82 11.40
C SER A 152 6.18 -13.00 12.61
N GLU A 153 7.01 -12.12 13.17
CA GLU A 153 6.66 -11.32 14.34
C GLU A 153 5.91 -10.04 13.98
N LYS A 154 4.97 -9.64 14.84
CA LYS A 154 4.29 -8.35 14.72
C LYS A 154 5.30 -7.22 14.85
N ARG A 155 5.37 -6.35 13.85
CA ARG A 155 6.31 -5.23 13.81
C ARG A 155 5.70 -4.00 13.14
N THR A 156 6.22 -2.85 13.51
CA THR A 156 5.89 -1.58 12.86
C THR A 156 7.08 -1.16 12.01
N ILE A 157 6.80 -0.79 10.75
CA ILE A 157 7.79 -0.22 9.84
C ILE A 157 7.40 1.25 9.64
N SER A 158 8.36 2.15 9.72
CA SER A 158 8.13 3.56 9.40
C SER A 158 8.54 3.88 7.97
N LEU A 159 7.73 4.70 7.31
CA LEU A 159 7.99 5.27 5.99
C LEU A 159 8.12 6.78 6.12
N ALA A 160 9.31 7.31 5.88
CA ALA A 160 9.66 8.70 6.10
C ALA A 160 10.18 9.35 4.82
N PRO A 161 9.40 10.20 4.14
CA PRO A 161 9.92 11.10 3.11
C PRO A 161 10.74 12.22 3.76
N GLU A 162 11.92 12.50 3.22
CA GLU A 162 12.83 13.50 3.76
C GLU A 162 13.43 14.35 2.64
N LYS A 163 13.52 15.66 2.89
CA LYS A 163 14.28 16.56 2.02
C LYS A 163 15.76 16.49 2.41
N THR A 164 16.63 16.44 1.42
CA THR A 164 18.09 16.50 1.61
C THR A 164 18.68 17.76 0.98
N GLU A 165 19.92 18.09 1.26
CA GLU A 165 20.61 19.25 0.64
C GLU A 165 20.63 19.15 -0.88
N ASN A 166 20.82 17.94 -1.43
CA ASN A 166 21.00 17.68 -2.85
C ASN A 166 19.80 16.97 -3.51
N GLY A 167 18.62 16.97 -2.87
CA GLY A 167 17.45 16.30 -3.43
C GLY A 167 16.46 15.87 -2.38
N ALA A 168 16.04 14.60 -2.44
CA ALA A 168 15.10 14.00 -1.52
C ALA A 168 15.42 12.52 -1.30
N ARG A 169 14.86 11.94 -0.23
CA ARG A 169 14.91 10.50 0.01
C ARG A 169 13.63 9.99 0.66
N VAL A 170 13.39 8.71 0.50
CA VAL A 170 12.38 7.96 1.26
C VAL A 170 13.12 6.91 2.08
N ARG A 171 12.90 6.92 3.39
CA ARG A 171 13.50 5.99 4.34
C ARG A 171 12.44 5.05 4.89
N LEU A 172 12.71 3.74 4.79
CA LEU A 172 11.99 2.69 5.51
C LEU A 172 12.86 2.30 6.71
N ALA A 173 12.34 2.38 7.91
CA ALA A 173 13.10 2.08 9.14
C ALA A 173 12.35 1.10 10.04
N TYR A 174 13.05 0.64 11.07
CA TYR A 174 12.61 -0.42 12.00
C TYR A 174 12.42 -1.77 11.32
N LEU A 175 13.23 -2.05 10.31
CA LEU A 175 13.28 -3.33 9.64
C LEU A 175 14.09 -4.29 10.51
N THR A 176 13.41 -5.24 11.15
CA THR A 176 14.05 -6.32 11.92
C THR A 176 14.29 -7.52 11.01
N ASP A 177 15.31 -8.32 11.33
CA ASP A 177 15.60 -9.59 10.65
C ASP A 177 15.87 -9.44 9.13
N LEU A 178 16.51 -8.33 8.75
CA LEU A 178 17.14 -8.23 7.44
C LEU A 178 18.25 -9.27 7.36
N ASP A 179 17.87 -10.54 7.17
CA ASP A 179 18.79 -11.66 7.21
C ASP A 179 19.79 -11.58 6.05
N LYS A 180 21.05 -11.79 6.40
CA LYS A 180 22.19 -11.79 5.47
C LYS A 180 22.03 -12.80 4.34
N GLY A 181 21.21 -13.85 4.53
CA GLY A 181 20.91 -14.84 3.50
C GLY A 181 19.93 -14.35 2.43
N ALA A 182 19.00 -13.48 2.78
CA ALA A 182 18.04 -12.89 1.84
C ALA A 182 18.64 -11.72 1.04
N LEU A 183 19.67 -11.05 1.55
CA LEU A 183 20.35 -9.92 0.91
C LEU A 183 20.96 -10.23 -0.45
N GLY A 184 21.31 -11.50 -0.72
CA GLY A 184 21.97 -11.88 -1.97
C GLY A 184 21.12 -11.78 -3.24
N LEU A 185 19.80 -11.47 -3.10
CA LEU A 185 18.85 -11.40 -4.21
C LEU A 185 18.12 -10.03 -4.31
N PHE A 186 18.48 -9.05 -3.47
CA PHE A 186 17.86 -7.72 -3.49
C PHE A 186 18.90 -6.61 -3.40
N PRO A 187 18.86 -5.59 -4.28
CA PRO A 187 17.93 -5.47 -5.41
C PRO A 187 18.16 -6.53 -6.49
N SER A 188 17.09 -7.01 -7.11
CA SER A 188 17.11 -7.87 -8.29
C SER A 188 17.10 -7.03 -9.58
N PRO A 189 17.27 -7.62 -10.77
CA PRO A 189 17.14 -6.89 -12.03
C PRO A 189 15.81 -6.14 -12.19
N GLN A 190 14.75 -6.53 -11.48
CA GLN A 190 13.46 -5.82 -11.49
C GLN A 190 13.58 -4.48 -10.76
N GLU A 191 14.12 -4.49 -9.56
CA GLU A 191 14.33 -3.28 -8.77
C GLU A 191 15.36 -2.37 -9.41
N ASP A 192 16.44 -2.92 -9.98
CA ASP A 192 17.44 -2.14 -10.73
C ASP A 192 16.80 -1.38 -11.90
N THR A 193 15.87 -2.03 -12.62
CA THR A 193 15.14 -1.38 -13.72
C THR A 193 14.22 -0.26 -13.22
N LEU A 194 13.55 -0.45 -12.07
CA LEU A 194 12.73 0.58 -11.44
C LEU A 194 13.58 1.76 -10.95
N LEU A 195 14.73 1.47 -10.33
CA LEU A 195 15.69 2.49 -9.87
C LEU A 195 16.20 3.33 -11.03
N ALA A 196 16.59 2.68 -12.13
CA ALA A 196 17.03 3.36 -13.34
C ALA A 196 15.92 4.26 -13.94
N ALA A 197 14.69 3.75 -14.03
CA ALA A 197 13.54 4.51 -14.53
C ALA A 197 13.16 5.71 -13.65
N LEU A 198 13.47 5.65 -12.35
CA LEU A 198 13.23 6.72 -11.38
C LEU A 198 14.41 7.70 -11.23
N GLY A 199 15.59 7.40 -11.79
CA GLY A 199 16.81 8.12 -11.50
C GLY A 199 17.21 8.06 -10.02
N ALA A 200 16.87 6.94 -9.35
CA ALA A 200 17.03 6.77 -7.91
C ALA A 200 18.19 5.81 -7.57
N ARG A 201 18.65 5.89 -6.32
CA ARG A 201 19.60 4.93 -5.73
C ARG A 201 18.98 4.29 -4.50
N LEU A 202 19.31 3.02 -4.29
CA LEU A 202 18.89 2.23 -3.15
C LEU A 202 20.10 1.89 -2.29
N ASP A 203 20.01 2.20 -0.99
CA ASP A 203 20.98 1.82 0.03
C ASP A 203 20.29 0.99 1.11
N ILE A 204 20.91 -0.09 1.54
CA ILE A 204 20.40 -0.99 2.58
C ILE A 204 21.41 -1.03 3.73
N SER A 205 20.99 -0.58 4.90
CA SER A 205 21.74 -0.72 6.15
C SER A 205 21.14 -1.82 7.01
N VAL A 206 21.76 -2.99 7.01
CA VAL A 206 21.36 -4.12 7.88
C VAL A 206 21.57 -3.79 9.34
N ALA A 207 22.66 -3.04 9.66
CA ALA A 207 23.00 -2.68 11.02
C ALA A 207 21.97 -1.74 11.66
N ASP A 208 21.43 -0.81 10.86
CA ASP A 208 20.46 0.18 11.32
C ASP A 208 19.01 -0.29 11.08
N GLY A 209 18.80 -1.39 10.36
CA GLY A 209 17.48 -1.86 9.97
C GLY A 209 16.77 -0.87 9.05
N GLU A 210 17.46 -0.37 8.03
CA GLU A 210 16.94 0.67 7.14
C GLU A 210 17.13 0.35 5.66
N ILE A 211 16.16 0.80 4.86
CA ILE A 211 16.26 0.93 3.40
C ILE A 211 16.07 2.40 3.05
N ILE A 212 16.97 2.95 2.25
CA ILE A 212 16.95 4.35 1.84
C ILE A 212 16.91 4.42 0.31
N ILE A 213 15.87 5.06 -0.22
CA ILE A 213 15.74 5.38 -1.65
C ILE A 213 16.05 6.86 -1.82
N SER A 214 17.12 7.19 -2.53
CA SER A 214 17.61 8.55 -2.71
C SER A 214 17.37 9.05 -4.13
N PHE A 215 16.85 10.28 -4.24
CA PHE A 215 16.63 11.02 -5.48
C PHE A 215 17.56 12.23 -5.47
N ILE A 216 18.57 12.20 -6.33
CA ILE A 216 19.56 13.28 -6.43
C ILE A 216 19.09 14.22 -7.54
N ARG A 217 19.01 15.52 -7.26
CA ARG A 217 18.85 16.52 -8.32
C ARG A 217 20.15 16.53 -9.12
N GLU A 218 20.07 16.28 -10.42
CA GLU A 218 21.14 16.66 -11.31
C GLU A 218 21.28 18.19 -11.28
N PRO A 219 22.52 18.70 -11.22
CA PRO A 219 22.80 20.13 -11.13
C PRO A 219 22.34 20.90 -12.38
#